data_fb40bf3a9c8c6a25c9836cab36164332
#
_entry.id   fb40bf3a9c8c6a25c9836cab36164332
#
_cell.length_a   1.000
_cell.length_b   1.000
_cell.length_c   1.000
_cell.angle_alpha   90.00
_cell.angle_beta   90.00
_cell.angle_gamma   90.00
#
_symmetry.space_group_name_H-M   'P 1'
#
loop_
_entity.id
_entity.type
_entity.pdbx_description
1 polymer ?
#
loop_
_entity_poly.entity_id
_entity_poly.type
_entity_poly.pdbx_seq_one_letter_code
_entity_poly.pdbx_strand_id
1 'polypeptide(L)'
;WPASEYDMRLSDMKRYLDERWHGEIKLVIEPYNYDAFDQKLLAKRKDDPEGWLRCFSCYTERMNAAFAYADENGYDYFTTVMTFSRQKDSQKLNEIGRSLQQKYSHTKYFYSDFKKGNGQQHSTEISDAYCLYRQDYCGCKYSYDSRKKNKCDS
;
A
#
# COMPACT_ATOMS: atom_id res chain seq x y z
N TRP A 1 8.69 6.33 2.80
CA TRP A 1 9.90 7.04 3.19
C TRP A 1 10.82 7.19 1.98
N PRO A 2 11.50 8.31 1.84
CA PRO A 2 11.38 9.54 2.63
C PRO A 2 10.10 10.34 2.36
N ALA A 3 9.89 11.46 3.08
CA ALA A 3 8.71 12.31 2.91
C ALA A 3 8.54 12.83 1.48
N SER A 4 9.63 13.21 0.82
CA SER A 4 9.62 13.66 -0.58
C SER A 4 9.02 12.63 -1.55
N GLU A 5 9.24 11.35 -1.32
CA GLU A 5 8.64 10.27 -2.11
C GLU A 5 7.13 10.14 -1.83
N TYR A 6 6.72 10.35 -0.58
CA TYR A 6 5.31 10.40 -0.24
C TYR A 6 4.61 11.55 -0.94
N ASP A 7 5.19 12.76 -0.88
CA ASP A 7 4.62 13.97 -1.46
C ASP A 7 4.49 13.85 -2.99
N MET A 8 5.51 13.34 -3.66
CA MET A 8 5.50 13.11 -5.10
C MET A 8 4.40 12.13 -5.51
N ARG A 9 4.27 11.01 -4.80
CA ARG A 9 3.24 10.00 -5.08
C ARG A 9 1.84 10.52 -4.77
N LEU A 10 1.68 11.33 -3.73
CA LEU A 10 0.41 11.96 -3.40
C LEU A 10 0.01 12.97 -4.47
N SER A 11 0.96 13.76 -4.98
CA SER A 11 0.74 14.70 -6.07
C SER A 11 0.28 13.97 -7.34
N ASP A 12 0.95 12.89 -7.71
CA ASP A 12 0.56 12.05 -8.86
C ASP A 12 -0.83 11.43 -8.69
N MET A 13 -1.14 10.93 -7.51
CA MET A 13 -2.45 10.36 -7.21
C MET A 13 -3.56 11.40 -7.35
N LYS A 14 -3.36 12.61 -6.81
CA LYS A 14 -4.33 13.71 -6.93
C LYS A 14 -4.56 14.05 -8.40
N ARG A 15 -3.48 14.26 -9.16
CA ARG A 15 -3.54 14.58 -10.58
C ARG A 15 -4.26 13.49 -11.37
N TYR A 16 -3.91 12.22 -11.16
CA TYR A 16 -4.54 11.09 -11.85
C TYR A 16 -6.05 10.98 -11.54
N LEU A 17 -6.44 11.16 -10.28
CA LEU A 17 -7.86 11.10 -9.89
C LEU A 17 -8.66 12.26 -10.50
N ASP A 18 -8.07 13.45 -10.56
CA ASP A 18 -8.70 14.61 -11.18
C ASP A 18 -8.85 14.43 -12.71
N GLU A 19 -7.77 14.07 -13.41
CA GLU A 19 -7.76 13.90 -14.86
C GLU A 19 -8.64 12.74 -15.34
N ARG A 20 -8.70 11.65 -14.59
CA ARG A 20 -9.37 10.40 -15.03
C ARG A 20 -10.78 10.24 -14.47
N TRP A 21 -11.03 10.73 -13.26
CA TRP A 21 -12.25 10.43 -12.51
C TRP A 21 -13.07 11.66 -12.14
N HIS A 22 -12.57 12.86 -12.42
CA HIS A 22 -13.32 14.14 -12.30
C HIS A 22 -14.10 14.30 -10.98
N GLY A 23 -13.52 13.84 -9.87
CA GLY A 23 -14.15 13.93 -8.55
C GLY A 23 -15.08 12.78 -8.17
N GLU A 24 -15.29 11.78 -9.03
CA GLU A 24 -16.12 10.60 -8.72
C GLU A 24 -15.53 9.73 -7.60
N ILE A 25 -14.19 9.77 -7.43
CA ILE A 25 -13.49 9.01 -6.40
C ILE A 25 -13.01 9.93 -5.29
N LYS A 26 -13.50 9.70 -4.08
CA LYS A 26 -13.07 10.43 -2.88
C LYS A 26 -11.67 9.97 -2.47
N LEU A 27 -10.73 10.90 -2.41
CA LEU A 27 -9.40 10.66 -1.84
C LEU A 27 -9.36 11.07 -0.37
N VAL A 28 -9.05 10.12 0.50
CA VAL A 28 -8.82 10.35 1.92
C VAL A 28 -7.31 10.25 2.18
N ILE A 29 -6.76 11.26 2.85
CA ILE A 29 -5.32 11.40 3.06
C ILE A 29 -5.03 11.36 4.54
N GLU A 30 -4.31 10.33 4.99
CA GLU A 30 -3.77 10.26 6.33
C GLU A 30 -2.47 11.08 6.45
N PRO A 31 -2.23 11.73 7.60
CA PRO A 31 -1.00 12.47 7.82
C PRO A 31 0.24 11.58 7.69
N TYR A 32 1.27 12.08 7.01
CA TYR A 32 2.55 11.39 6.94
C TYR A 32 3.25 11.43 8.30
N ASN A 33 3.35 10.28 8.93
CA ASN A 33 4.02 10.12 10.24
C ASN A 33 4.84 8.83 10.26
N TYR A 34 5.81 8.75 9.34
CA TYR A 34 6.61 7.54 9.18
C TYR A 34 7.45 7.22 10.43
N ASP A 35 8.04 8.22 11.08
CA ASP A 35 8.94 7.99 12.20
C ASP A 35 8.22 7.36 13.39
N ALA A 36 7.03 7.87 13.73
CA ALA A 36 6.20 7.26 14.78
C ALA A 36 5.74 5.84 14.38
N PHE A 37 5.36 5.63 13.13
CA PHE A 37 5.00 4.32 12.59
C PHE A 37 6.18 3.33 12.68
N ASP A 38 7.37 3.77 12.28
CA ASP A 38 8.59 2.95 12.34
C ASP A 38 8.94 2.57 13.78
N GLN A 39 9.00 3.54 14.69
CA GLN A 39 9.32 3.31 16.10
C GLN A 39 8.31 2.38 16.77
N LYS A 40 7.02 2.58 16.52
CA LYS A 40 5.95 1.77 17.09
C LYS A 40 6.02 0.30 16.64
N LEU A 41 6.32 0.08 15.35
CA LEU A 41 6.02 -1.19 14.69
C LEU A 41 7.22 -1.85 14.03
N LEU A 42 8.00 -1.12 13.23
CA LEU A 42 8.98 -1.72 12.33
C LEU A 42 10.38 -1.85 12.94
N ALA A 43 10.81 -0.89 13.74
CA ALA A 43 12.17 -0.81 14.28
C ALA A 43 12.56 -2.04 15.10
N LYS A 44 11.61 -2.63 15.85
CA LYS A 44 11.82 -3.86 16.65
C LYS A 44 12.13 -5.09 15.77
N ARG A 45 11.88 -5.02 14.48
CA ARG A 45 12.09 -6.09 13.50
C ARG A 45 12.95 -5.63 12.32
N LYS A 46 13.86 -4.68 12.59
CA LYS A 46 14.71 -4.06 11.56
C LYS A 46 15.54 -5.08 10.76
N ASP A 47 15.93 -6.17 11.40
CA ASP A 47 16.77 -7.22 10.82
C ASP A 47 15.97 -8.32 10.09
N ASP A 48 14.63 -8.28 10.14
CA ASP A 48 13.80 -9.21 9.36
C ASP A 48 14.01 -8.96 7.85
N PRO A 49 14.10 -10.01 7.04
CA PRO A 49 14.14 -9.87 5.58
C PRO A 49 12.86 -9.23 5.05
N GLU A 50 12.94 -8.67 3.85
CA GLU A 50 11.75 -8.16 3.15
C GLU A 50 10.78 -9.31 2.84
N GLY A 51 9.47 -9.06 2.99
CA GLY A 51 8.43 -10.07 2.82
C GLY A 51 8.14 -10.90 4.08
N TRP A 52 8.81 -10.64 5.21
CA TRP A 52 8.66 -11.41 6.45
C TRP A 52 7.83 -10.67 7.51
N LEU A 53 7.98 -11.02 8.79
CA LEU A 53 7.12 -10.55 9.90
C LEU A 53 7.05 -9.02 10.03
N ARG A 54 8.15 -8.30 9.78
CA ARG A 54 8.13 -6.82 9.71
C ARG A 54 7.11 -6.34 8.67
N CYS A 55 7.14 -6.94 7.48
CA CYS A 55 6.21 -6.57 6.40
C CYS A 55 4.78 -6.97 6.73
N PHE A 56 4.55 -8.14 7.34
CA PHE A 56 3.20 -8.56 7.75
C PHE A 56 2.61 -7.63 8.80
N SER A 57 3.41 -7.19 9.78
CA SER A 57 2.98 -6.17 10.75
C SER A 57 2.61 -4.85 10.08
N CYS A 58 3.42 -4.40 9.10
CA CYS A 58 3.14 -3.22 8.30
C CYS A 58 1.82 -3.35 7.52
N TYR A 59 1.58 -4.48 6.87
CA TYR A 59 0.35 -4.72 6.12
C TYR A 59 -0.86 -4.72 7.04
N THR A 60 -0.77 -5.41 8.17
CA THR A 60 -1.85 -5.49 9.17
C THR A 60 -2.24 -4.11 9.68
N GLU A 61 -1.29 -3.28 10.08
CA GLU A 61 -1.57 -1.94 10.62
C GLU A 61 -2.21 -1.03 9.56
N ARG A 62 -1.67 -1.02 8.35
CA ARG A 62 -2.19 -0.20 7.25
C ARG A 62 -3.59 -0.63 6.80
N MET A 63 -3.80 -1.94 6.70
CA MET A 63 -5.11 -2.48 6.36
C MET A 63 -6.12 -2.25 7.47
N ASN A 64 -5.72 -2.38 8.73
CA ASN A 64 -6.58 -2.13 9.88
C ASN A 64 -7.04 -0.66 9.92
N ALA A 65 -6.14 0.29 9.70
CA ALA A 65 -6.49 1.72 9.66
C ALA A 65 -7.51 2.03 8.54
N ALA A 66 -7.27 1.52 7.34
CA ALA A 66 -8.17 1.74 6.22
C ALA A 66 -9.52 1.02 6.40
N PHE A 67 -9.52 -0.17 6.99
CA PHE A 67 -10.75 -0.93 7.28
C PHE A 67 -11.59 -0.24 8.36
N ALA A 68 -10.94 0.26 9.44
CA ALA A 68 -11.61 1.03 10.48
C ALA A 68 -12.30 2.27 9.88
N TYR A 69 -11.57 3.03 9.05
CA TYR A 69 -12.14 4.17 8.35
C TYR A 69 -13.36 3.78 7.48
N ALA A 70 -13.26 2.67 6.76
CA ALA A 70 -14.36 2.19 5.93
C ALA A 70 -15.60 1.85 6.77
N ASP A 71 -15.42 1.11 7.86
CA ASP A 71 -16.52 0.70 8.75
C ASP A 71 -17.17 1.90 9.44
N GLU A 72 -16.38 2.85 9.96
CA GLU A 72 -16.86 4.07 10.61
C GLU A 72 -17.60 5.02 9.64
N ASN A 73 -17.27 4.98 8.35
CA ASN A 73 -17.88 5.84 7.34
C ASN A 73 -18.93 5.13 6.48
N GLY A 74 -19.35 3.92 6.85
CA GLY A 74 -20.48 3.22 6.24
C GLY A 74 -20.19 2.67 4.83
N TYR A 75 -18.95 2.34 4.51
CA TYR A 75 -18.62 1.67 3.25
C TYR A 75 -19.02 0.19 3.31
N ASP A 76 -19.62 -0.33 2.26
CA ASP A 76 -20.03 -1.73 2.19
C ASP A 76 -18.84 -2.69 2.12
N TYR A 77 -17.78 -2.31 1.41
CA TYR A 77 -16.61 -3.16 1.15
C TYR A 77 -15.29 -2.45 1.38
N PHE A 78 -14.33 -3.23 1.86
CA PHE A 78 -12.92 -2.87 1.92
C PHE A 78 -12.06 -3.88 1.17
N THR A 79 -11.11 -3.40 0.37
CA THR A 79 -10.06 -4.22 -0.24
C THR A 79 -8.74 -3.48 -0.24
N THR A 80 -7.65 -4.17 -0.63
CA THR A 80 -6.33 -3.56 -0.70
C THR A 80 -5.68 -3.71 -2.06
N VAL A 81 -5.16 -2.62 -2.62
CA VAL A 81 -4.35 -2.64 -3.85
C VAL A 81 -2.94 -3.17 -3.62
N MET A 82 -2.54 -3.47 -2.38
CA MET A 82 -1.25 -4.09 -2.10
C MET A 82 -1.10 -5.47 -2.77
N THR A 83 -2.21 -6.17 -3.05
CA THR A 83 -2.22 -7.45 -3.79
C THR A 83 -1.72 -7.31 -5.23
N PHE A 84 -1.62 -6.10 -5.74
CA PHE A 84 -1.09 -5.77 -7.05
C PHE A 84 0.43 -5.96 -7.15
N SER A 85 1.17 -5.74 -6.05
CA SER A 85 2.63 -5.79 -6.03
C SER A 85 3.17 -7.20 -6.29
N ARG A 86 4.12 -7.33 -7.24
CA ARG A 86 4.83 -8.59 -7.51
C ARG A 86 5.63 -9.11 -6.32
N GLN A 87 6.08 -8.22 -5.45
CA GLN A 87 6.91 -8.52 -4.27
C GLN A 87 6.09 -8.87 -3.03
N LYS A 88 4.75 -8.75 -3.09
CA LYS A 88 3.89 -9.03 -1.95
C LYS A 88 3.06 -10.29 -2.21
N ASP A 89 3.00 -11.14 -1.19
CA ASP A 89 2.15 -12.32 -1.22
C ASP A 89 0.67 -11.91 -1.08
N SER A 90 -0.10 -12.10 -2.17
CA SER A 90 -1.53 -11.78 -2.18
C SER A 90 -2.34 -12.72 -1.29
N GLN A 91 -1.93 -13.97 -1.09
CA GLN A 91 -2.59 -14.88 -0.17
C GLN A 91 -2.47 -14.37 1.26
N LYS A 92 -1.25 -13.99 1.67
CA LYS A 92 -0.99 -13.42 3.00
C LYS A 92 -1.75 -12.14 3.26
N LEU A 93 -1.82 -11.25 2.29
CA LEU A 93 -2.63 -10.03 2.39
C LEU A 93 -4.12 -10.34 2.58
N ASN A 94 -4.65 -11.31 1.84
CA ASN A 94 -6.04 -11.73 1.98
C ASN A 94 -6.33 -12.46 3.29
N GLU A 95 -5.39 -13.25 3.83
CA GLU A 95 -5.49 -13.83 5.18
C GLU A 95 -5.60 -12.73 6.25
N ILE A 96 -4.76 -11.71 6.17
CA ILE A 96 -4.80 -10.53 7.05
C ILE A 96 -6.16 -9.84 6.94
N GLY A 97 -6.65 -9.59 5.73
CA GLY A 97 -7.95 -8.96 5.50
C GLY A 97 -9.11 -9.74 6.11
N ARG A 98 -9.12 -11.06 5.93
CA ARG A 98 -10.13 -11.95 6.55
C ARG A 98 -10.05 -11.97 8.07
N SER A 99 -8.84 -11.95 8.63
CA SER A 99 -8.66 -11.86 10.09
C SER A 99 -9.16 -10.53 10.65
N LEU A 100 -8.89 -9.43 9.97
CA LEU A 100 -9.37 -8.11 10.35
C LEU A 100 -10.90 -7.99 10.25
N GLN A 101 -11.54 -8.68 9.31
CA GLN A 101 -13.00 -8.69 9.17
C GLN A 101 -13.72 -9.01 10.49
N GLN A 102 -13.11 -9.81 11.36
CA GLN A 102 -13.73 -10.19 12.64
C GLN A 102 -13.90 -9.00 13.61
N LYS A 103 -13.22 -7.88 13.36
CA LYS A 103 -13.28 -6.66 14.17
C LYS A 103 -14.35 -5.68 13.71
N TYR A 104 -14.81 -5.82 12.48
CA TYR A 104 -15.70 -4.86 11.83
C TYR A 104 -16.99 -5.51 11.41
N SER A 105 -18.13 -4.90 11.74
CA SER A 105 -19.45 -5.50 11.58
C SER A 105 -20.17 -5.04 10.32
N HIS A 106 -19.94 -3.81 9.89
CA HIS A 106 -20.61 -3.21 8.74
C HIS A 106 -19.88 -3.51 7.44
N THR A 107 -18.64 -3.05 7.31
CA THR A 107 -17.83 -3.20 6.09
C THR A 107 -17.34 -4.63 5.92
N LYS A 108 -17.46 -5.17 4.70
CA LYS A 108 -17.00 -6.53 4.38
C LYS A 108 -15.68 -6.52 3.63
N TYR A 109 -14.78 -7.45 4.00
CA TYR A 109 -13.54 -7.62 3.27
C TYR A 109 -13.79 -8.25 1.90
N PHE A 110 -13.39 -7.55 0.84
CA PHE A 110 -13.45 -8.05 -0.52
C PHE A 110 -12.11 -8.69 -0.90
N TYR A 111 -12.12 -10.02 -1.09
CA TYR A 111 -10.95 -10.77 -1.54
C TYR A 111 -10.52 -10.33 -2.92
N SER A 112 -9.26 -9.99 -3.11
CA SER A 112 -8.72 -9.56 -4.40
C SER A 112 -7.33 -10.11 -4.68
N ASP A 113 -7.02 -10.34 -5.96
CA ASP A 113 -5.67 -10.55 -6.47
C ASP A 113 -5.53 -9.81 -7.80
N PHE A 114 -5.17 -8.54 -7.69
CA PHE A 114 -5.06 -7.63 -8.84
C PHE A 114 -3.86 -7.92 -9.75
N LYS A 115 -3.04 -8.94 -9.46
CA LYS A 115 -2.02 -9.45 -10.38
C LYS A 115 -2.63 -10.30 -11.51
N LYS A 116 -3.79 -10.90 -11.24
CA LYS A 116 -4.52 -11.74 -12.20
C LYS A 116 -5.21 -10.89 -13.29
N GLY A 117 -5.63 -11.54 -14.37
CA GLY A 117 -6.40 -10.89 -15.43
C GLY A 117 -5.66 -9.75 -16.14
N ASN A 118 -4.35 -9.89 -16.38
CA ASN A 118 -3.50 -8.87 -17.01
C ASN A 118 -3.37 -7.55 -16.21
N GLY A 119 -3.68 -7.57 -14.91
CA GLY A 119 -3.65 -6.37 -14.07
C GLY A 119 -2.30 -5.63 -14.10
N GLN A 120 -1.19 -6.36 -14.17
CA GLN A 120 0.16 -5.77 -14.29
C GLN A 120 0.35 -5.00 -15.60
N GLN A 121 -0.14 -5.52 -16.72
CA GLN A 121 -0.08 -4.86 -18.01
C GLN A 121 -0.94 -3.60 -18.00
N HIS A 122 -2.19 -3.68 -17.56
CA HIS A 122 -3.08 -2.53 -17.43
C HIS A 122 -2.50 -1.40 -16.56
N SER A 123 -1.84 -1.75 -15.46
CA SER A 123 -1.19 -0.74 -14.62
C SER A 123 -0.03 -0.06 -15.35
N THR A 124 0.74 -0.83 -16.13
CA THR A 124 1.82 -0.28 -16.94
C THR A 124 1.28 0.71 -17.95
N GLU A 125 0.25 0.32 -18.71
CA GLU A 125 -0.43 1.15 -19.69
C GLU A 125 -0.97 2.45 -19.06
N ILE A 126 -1.63 2.37 -17.91
CA ILE A 126 -2.13 3.55 -17.18
C ILE A 126 -0.96 4.43 -16.71
N SER A 127 0.08 3.85 -16.15
CA SER A 127 1.23 4.62 -15.67
C SER A 127 1.95 5.34 -16.79
N ASP A 128 2.05 4.74 -17.99
CA ASP A 128 2.65 5.36 -19.17
C ASP A 128 1.73 6.45 -19.73
N ALA A 129 0.43 6.18 -19.86
CA ALA A 129 -0.55 7.13 -20.40
C ALA A 129 -0.66 8.43 -19.56
N TYR A 130 -0.53 8.32 -18.25
CA TYR A 130 -0.61 9.45 -17.30
C TYR A 130 0.75 9.90 -16.76
N CYS A 131 1.86 9.39 -17.31
CA CYS A 131 3.23 9.72 -16.86
C CYS A 131 3.39 9.61 -15.33
N LEU A 132 2.85 8.54 -14.71
CA LEU A 132 2.89 8.36 -13.27
C LEU A 132 4.27 7.88 -12.83
N TYR A 133 4.76 8.42 -11.72
CA TYR A 133 6.00 7.96 -11.11
C TYR A 133 5.91 6.50 -10.66
N ARG A 134 6.92 5.72 -11.04
CA ARG A 134 7.04 4.31 -10.65
C ARG A 134 8.11 4.12 -9.60
N GLN A 135 7.69 3.90 -8.37
CA GLN A 135 8.59 3.55 -7.28
C GLN A 135 9.12 2.12 -7.44
N ASP A 136 10.42 1.93 -7.29
CA ASP A 136 11.11 0.65 -7.46
C ASP A 136 11.49 -0.05 -6.13
N TYR A 137 10.92 0.41 -5.00
CA TYR A 137 11.04 -0.22 -3.67
C TYR A 137 9.69 -0.19 -2.94
N CYS A 138 9.59 -0.89 -1.79
CA CYS A 138 8.32 -1.05 -1.07
C CYS A 138 7.75 0.25 -0.47
N GLY A 139 8.58 1.30 -0.30
CA GLY A 139 8.19 2.58 0.30
C GLY A 139 8.54 2.70 1.79
N CYS A 140 9.14 1.68 2.42
CA CYS A 140 9.70 1.78 3.75
C CYS A 140 11.22 2.05 3.71
N LYS A 141 11.77 2.57 4.80
CA LYS A 141 13.21 2.85 4.96
C LYS A 141 14.08 1.62 4.67
N TYR A 142 13.72 0.48 5.20
CA TYR A 142 14.49 -0.77 5.08
C TYR A 142 14.61 -1.24 3.63
N SER A 143 13.52 -1.21 2.88
CA SER A 143 13.54 -1.55 1.46
C SER A 143 14.33 -0.54 0.63
N TYR A 144 14.25 0.74 0.98
CA TYR A 144 15.04 1.80 0.35
C TYR A 144 16.55 1.63 0.58
N ASP A 145 16.96 1.35 1.81
CA ASP A 145 18.36 1.17 2.18
C ASP A 145 18.95 -0.10 1.53
N SER A 146 18.19 -1.19 1.47
CA SER A 146 18.61 -2.43 0.78
C SER A 146 18.83 -2.19 -0.71
N ARG A 147 17.95 -1.41 -1.36
CA ARG A 147 18.11 -1.05 -2.77
C ARG A 147 19.35 -0.21 -3.04
N LYS A 148 19.67 0.75 -2.16
CA LYS A 148 20.88 1.56 -2.32
C LYS A 148 22.14 0.72 -2.26
N LYS A 149 22.23 -0.26 -1.34
CA LYS A 149 23.35 -1.18 -1.23
C LYS A 149 23.56 -1.95 -2.54
N ASN A 150 22.50 -2.56 -3.08
CA ASN A 150 22.58 -3.34 -4.32
C ASN A 150 23.01 -2.52 -5.56
N LYS A 151 22.81 -1.19 -5.55
CA LYS A 151 23.27 -0.29 -6.64
C LYS A 151 24.72 0.13 -6.51
N CYS A 152 25.31 0.03 -5.32
CA CYS A 152 26.73 0.35 -5.11
C CYS A 152 27.64 -0.86 -5.38
N ASP A 153 27.08 -2.08 -5.36
CA ASP A 153 27.83 -3.33 -5.57
C ASP A 153 27.74 -3.85 -7.03
N SER A 154 27.11 -3.08 -7.93
CA SER A 154 26.98 -3.36 -9.37
C SER A 154 27.64 -2.28 -10.21
#